data_bcb8c30207cb08f5a9d9cee2452d86e7
#
_entry.id   bcb8c30207cb08f5a9d9cee2452d86e7
#
_cell.length_a   1.000
_cell.length_b   1.000
_cell.length_c   1.000
_cell.angle_alpha   90.00
_cell.angle_beta   90.00
_cell.angle_gamma   90.00
#
_symmetry.space_group_name_H-M   'P 1'
#
loop_
_entity.id
_entity.type
_entity.pdbx_description
1 polymer ?
#
loop_
_entity_poly.entity_id
_entity_poly.type
_entity_poly.pdbx_seq_one_letter_code
_entity_poly.pdbx_strand_id
1 'polypeptide(L)'
;MACLRAYDLRMRMVSLWVLPIALALALSPYAAQRDVDARDWLQLFNGTDLDGWTPKITGYPLGENYGDTFRVTDGVLQVAYDRYDQFDMKFGHLFYSRSAFSHYILAAEYRFIGNQVGGGPGWAVRNNGLMLHSQAPGTMQLAQDFPISIEVQLLGGAPAPDRTTANVCTPGTEISMNGAMVRGHCTNSASQVYRGDEWVRVEVEVHGGERVTHRIDGATVLKYGTLQVGGGAVTNFDPRVKRDGAPLTGGYIAIQGESHPTEFRKIELLHLSGCMDPASAAYRPYFVDRDDSRCG
;
A
#
# COMPACT_ATOMS: atom_id res chain seq x y z
N MET A 1 -26.17 88.04 27.65
CA MET A 1 -25.75 88.29 26.28
C MET A 1 -24.83 87.13 25.89
N ALA A 2 -25.35 86.16 25.21
CA ALA A 2 -24.61 84.97 24.83
C ALA A 2 -24.53 84.89 23.29
N CYS A 3 -23.31 84.79 22.79
CA CYS A 3 -23.01 84.79 21.36
C CYS A 3 -22.88 83.34 20.93
N LEU A 4 -23.80 82.85 20.09
CA LEU A 4 -23.78 81.49 19.47
C LEU A 4 -22.84 81.58 18.28
N ARG A 5 -21.81 80.68 18.23
CA ARG A 5 -20.99 80.42 17.06
C ARG A 5 -21.52 79.13 16.39
N ALA A 6 -21.89 79.26 15.10
CA ALA A 6 -22.20 78.12 14.22
C ALA A 6 -20.93 77.47 13.79
N TYR A 7 -20.90 76.08 13.88
CA TYR A 7 -19.85 75.24 13.29
C TYR A 7 -20.34 74.67 11.95
N ASP A 8 -19.58 74.99 10.93
CA ASP A 8 -19.78 74.48 9.56
C ASP A 8 -19.17 73.09 9.44
N LEU A 9 -20.00 72.05 9.24
CA LEU A 9 -19.59 70.64 9.09
C LEU A 9 -19.47 70.32 7.59
N ARG A 10 -18.25 70.47 7.04
CA ARG A 10 -17.96 69.97 5.69
C ARG A 10 -17.74 68.46 5.73
N MET A 11 -18.69 67.69 5.25
CA MET A 11 -18.60 66.26 5.00
C MET A 11 -17.65 65.99 3.80
N ARG A 12 -16.47 65.43 4.09
CA ARG A 12 -15.58 64.87 3.03
C ARG A 12 -16.04 63.46 2.67
N MET A 13 -16.52 63.27 1.41
CA MET A 13 -16.73 61.98 0.87
C MET A 13 -15.39 61.27 0.64
N VAL A 14 -15.17 60.16 1.35
CA VAL A 14 -14.05 59.23 1.10
C VAL A 14 -14.53 58.22 0.09
N SER A 15 -14.02 58.28 -1.15
CA SER A 15 -14.25 57.28 -2.17
C SER A 15 -13.46 56.03 -1.84
N LEU A 16 -14.15 54.97 -1.40
CA LEU A 16 -13.58 53.62 -1.24
C LEU A 16 -13.42 52.99 -2.63
N TRP A 17 -12.20 52.86 -3.09
CA TRP A 17 -11.86 52.03 -4.23
C TRP A 17 -11.89 50.54 -3.81
N VAL A 18 -12.90 49.80 -4.21
CA VAL A 18 -12.94 48.35 -4.05
C VAL A 18 -12.14 47.73 -5.20
N LEU A 19 -10.91 47.26 -4.87
CA LEU A 19 -10.13 46.43 -5.78
C LEU A 19 -10.76 45.01 -5.84
N PRO A 20 -11.08 44.47 -7.03
CA PRO A 20 -11.49 43.09 -7.13
C PRO A 20 -10.30 42.17 -6.85
N ILE A 21 -10.35 41.42 -5.74
CA ILE A 21 -9.42 40.32 -5.50
C ILE A 21 -9.79 39.20 -6.49
N ALA A 22 -9.02 39.07 -7.56
CA ALA A 22 -9.08 37.90 -8.43
C ALA A 22 -8.56 36.69 -7.65
N LEU A 23 -9.48 35.85 -7.16
CA LEU A 23 -9.18 34.57 -6.56
C LEU A 23 -8.69 33.61 -7.67
N ALA A 24 -7.39 33.56 -7.91
CA ALA A 24 -6.78 32.56 -8.78
C ALA A 24 -6.95 31.20 -8.09
N LEU A 25 -7.95 30.43 -8.52
CA LEU A 25 -8.06 29.01 -8.21
C LEU A 25 -6.82 28.31 -8.78
N ALA A 26 -5.82 28.07 -7.96
CA ALA A 26 -4.72 27.18 -8.29
C ALA A 26 -5.33 25.78 -8.45
N LEU A 27 -5.57 25.37 -9.69
CA LEU A 27 -5.91 24.00 -10.04
C LEU A 27 -4.74 23.12 -9.62
N SER A 28 -4.93 22.38 -8.56
CA SER A 28 -3.96 21.43 -8.04
C SER A 28 -3.63 20.41 -9.15
N PRO A 29 -2.35 20.05 -9.39
CA PRO A 29 -1.98 19.04 -10.39
C PRO A 29 -2.55 17.64 -10.12
N TYR A 30 -3.32 17.48 -9.07
CA TYR A 30 -4.04 16.26 -8.69
C TYR A 30 -5.26 15.94 -9.59
N ALA A 31 -5.67 16.88 -10.46
CA ALA A 31 -6.83 16.68 -11.34
C ALA A 31 -6.57 15.72 -12.52
N ALA A 32 -5.30 15.46 -12.86
CA ALA A 32 -4.96 14.59 -13.99
C ALA A 32 -5.14 13.09 -13.73
N GLN A 33 -5.37 12.66 -12.47
CA GLN A 33 -5.51 11.25 -12.10
C GLN A 33 -6.97 10.77 -12.07
N ARG A 34 -7.93 11.60 -12.44
CA ARG A 34 -9.37 11.29 -12.36
C ARG A 34 -9.98 10.66 -13.62
N ASP A 35 -9.20 10.47 -14.69
CA ASP A 35 -9.71 9.86 -15.93
C ASP A 35 -9.51 8.35 -16.04
N VAL A 36 -9.19 7.67 -14.93
CA VAL A 36 -9.16 6.20 -14.91
C VAL A 36 -10.60 5.72 -14.83
N ASP A 37 -11.06 5.02 -15.86
CA ASP A 37 -12.36 4.34 -15.84
C ASP A 37 -12.37 3.32 -14.69
N ALA A 38 -13.40 3.35 -13.85
CA ALA A 38 -13.55 2.39 -12.75
C ALA A 38 -13.53 0.93 -13.23
N ARG A 39 -13.88 0.68 -14.51
CA ARG A 39 -13.84 -0.63 -15.16
C ARG A 39 -12.43 -1.13 -15.46
N ASP A 40 -11.44 -0.24 -15.49
CA ASP A 40 -10.04 -0.61 -15.73
C ASP A 40 -9.37 -1.21 -14.48
N TRP A 41 -9.99 -1.05 -13.30
CA TRP A 41 -9.50 -1.64 -12.06
C TRP A 41 -9.88 -3.12 -11.94
N LEU A 42 -8.86 -3.98 -11.88
CA LEU A 42 -9.02 -5.39 -11.58
C LEU A 42 -9.29 -5.57 -10.09
N GLN A 43 -10.46 -6.11 -9.75
CA GLN A 43 -10.76 -6.47 -8.36
C GLN A 43 -10.02 -7.75 -7.99
N LEU A 44 -8.95 -7.66 -7.19
CA LEU A 44 -8.20 -8.83 -6.73
C LEU A 44 -9.00 -9.58 -5.66
N PHE A 45 -9.75 -8.87 -4.83
CA PHE A 45 -10.70 -9.43 -3.87
C PHE A 45 -12.13 -9.22 -4.38
N ASN A 46 -12.88 -10.31 -4.50
CA ASN A 46 -14.23 -10.32 -5.06
C ASN A 46 -15.34 -10.02 -4.05
N GLY A 47 -15.01 -9.88 -2.76
CA GLY A 47 -15.96 -9.66 -1.67
C GLY A 47 -16.76 -10.89 -1.23
N THR A 48 -16.50 -12.07 -1.80
CA THR A 48 -17.32 -13.28 -1.59
C THR A 48 -16.53 -14.43 -1.00
N ASP A 49 -15.35 -14.69 -1.55
CA ASP A 49 -14.49 -15.82 -1.19
C ASP A 49 -13.00 -15.54 -1.49
N LEU A 50 -12.15 -16.53 -1.28
CA LEU A 50 -10.72 -16.47 -1.55
C LEU A 50 -10.34 -16.96 -2.96
N ASP A 51 -11.26 -16.95 -3.92
CA ASP A 51 -10.95 -17.37 -5.30
C ASP A 51 -9.81 -16.51 -5.90
N GLY A 52 -8.81 -17.20 -6.45
CA GLY A 52 -7.57 -16.57 -6.92
C GLY A 52 -6.50 -16.35 -5.86
N TRP A 53 -6.78 -16.65 -4.60
CA TRP A 53 -5.85 -16.50 -3.49
C TRP A 53 -5.42 -17.86 -2.92
N THR A 54 -4.14 -17.97 -2.53
CA THR A 54 -3.55 -19.19 -1.97
C THR A 54 -2.81 -18.85 -0.69
N PRO A 55 -3.21 -19.42 0.46
CA PRO A 55 -2.52 -19.20 1.72
C PRO A 55 -1.19 -19.97 1.78
N LYS A 56 -0.20 -19.39 2.44
CA LYS A 56 1.04 -20.03 2.87
C LYS A 56 1.33 -19.59 4.30
N ILE A 57 1.33 -20.51 5.21
CA ILE A 57 1.62 -20.27 6.63
C ILE A 57 2.89 -21.02 7.01
N THR A 58 3.77 -20.36 7.79
CA THR A 58 5.01 -20.96 8.26
C THR A 58 4.75 -22.27 8.99
N GLY A 59 5.42 -23.33 8.56
CA GLY A 59 5.25 -24.70 9.10
C GLY A 59 4.19 -25.53 8.36
N TYR A 60 3.41 -24.95 7.43
CA TYR A 60 2.34 -25.63 6.72
C TYR A 60 2.55 -25.64 5.21
N PRO A 61 2.08 -26.66 4.48
CA PRO A 61 2.12 -26.71 3.02
C PRO A 61 1.41 -25.50 2.37
N LEU A 62 1.83 -25.15 1.17
CA LEU A 62 1.11 -24.17 0.35
C LEU A 62 -0.35 -24.62 0.14
N GLY A 63 -1.29 -23.72 0.33
CA GLY A 63 -2.73 -23.97 0.22
C GLY A 63 -3.38 -24.38 1.54
N GLU A 64 -2.62 -24.77 2.56
CA GLU A 64 -3.17 -25.07 3.88
C GLU A 64 -3.41 -23.77 4.67
N ASN A 65 -4.67 -23.53 4.98
CA ASN A 65 -5.12 -22.35 5.74
C ASN A 65 -5.28 -22.71 7.23
N TYR A 66 -4.16 -22.88 7.91
CA TYR A 66 -4.15 -23.26 9.32
C TYR A 66 -5.00 -22.31 10.18
N GLY A 67 -5.82 -22.86 11.06
CA GLY A 67 -6.66 -22.07 11.95
C GLY A 67 -7.68 -21.17 11.24
N ASP A 68 -7.91 -21.39 9.92
CA ASP A 68 -8.77 -20.52 9.11
C ASP A 68 -8.33 -19.05 9.19
N THR A 69 -7.01 -18.85 9.14
CA THR A 69 -6.36 -17.53 9.26
C THR A 69 -6.89 -16.53 8.27
N PHE A 70 -7.07 -16.95 7.03
CA PHE A 70 -7.62 -16.11 5.97
C PHE A 70 -9.03 -16.59 5.64
N ARG A 71 -10.02 -15.71 5.78
CA ARG A 71 -11.41 -16.04 5.49
C ARG A 71 -12.18 -14.81 5.03
N VAL A 72 -13.36 -15.04 4.48
CA VAL A 72 -14.27 -13.96 4.10
C VAL A 72 -15.51 -14.04 4.98
N THR A 73 -15.87 -12.93 5.60
CA THR A 73 -17.06 -12.79 6.42
C THR A 73 -17.72 -11.45 6.09
N ASP A 74 -19.00 -11.47 5.77
CA ASP A 74 -19.81 -10.27 5.46
C ASP A 74 -19.18 -9.34 4.40
N GLY A 75 -18.60 -9.93 3.36
CA GLY A 75 -17.96 -9.17 2.27
C GLY A 75 -16.56 -8.62 2.59
N VAL A 76 -15.98 -9.00 3.73
CA VAL A 76 -14.69 -8.53 4.21
C VAL A 76 -13.71 -9.69 4.30
N LEU A 77 -12.52 -9.54 3.74
CA LEU A 77 -11.41 -10.46 3.93
C LEU A 77 -10.80 -10.22 5.30
N GLN A 78 -10.77 -11.25 6.12
CA GLN A 78 -10.22 -11.22 7.46
C GLN A 78 -8.92 -11.99 7.54
N VAL A 79 -7.92 -11.43 8.20
CA VAL A 79 -6.79 -12.12 8.78
C VAL A 79 -7.13 -12.33 10.25
N ALA A 80 -7.39 -13.57 10.67
CA ALA A 80 -8.00 -13.89 11.95
C ALA A 80 -7.20 -14.92 12.75
N TYR A 81 -7.29 -14.85 14.07
CA TYR A 81 -6.51 -15.69 14.98
C TYR A 81 -7.36 -16.30 16.12
N ASP A 82 -8.67 -16.25 16.02
CA ASP A 82 -9.60 -16.76 17.01
C ASP A 82 -9.57 -18.29 17.19
N ARG A 83 -8.94 -19.00 16.23
CA ARG A 83 -8.71 -20.46 16.27
C ARG A 83 -7.25 -20.84 16.61
N TYR A 84 -6.48 -19.89 17.10
CA TYR A 84 -5.11 -20.12 17.54
C TYR A 84 -5.05 -20.15 19.07
N ASP A 85 -4.42 -21.19 19.65
CA ASP A 85 -4.08 -21.19 21.06
C ASP A 85 -2.96 -20.19 21.35
N GLN A 86 -1.93 -20.20 20.51
CA GLN A 86 -0.79 -19.30 20.54
C GLN A 86 -0.32 -19.02 19.10
N PHE A 87 0.30 -17.88 18.87
CA PHE A 87 0.81 -17.52 17.54
C PHE A 87 1.93 -18.45 17.08
N ASP A 88 2.87 -18.81 17.96
CA ASP A 88 4.00 -19.73 17.71
C ASP A 88 4.76 -19.41 16.42
N MET A 89 4.95 -18.15 16.11
CA MET A 89 5.63 -17.67 14.89
C MET A 89 5.03 -18.21 13.58
N LYS A 90 3.75 -18.51 13.56
CA LYS A 90 3.01 -18.97 12.37
C LYS A 90 2.64 -17.76 11.49
N PHE A 91 3.68 -17.12 10.91
CA PHE A 91 3.48 -16.04 9.94
C PHE A 91 2.72 -16.55 8.72
N GLY A 92 1.72 -15.79 8.31
CA GLY A 92 0.88 -16.14 7.18
C GLY A 92 1.04 -15.16 6.02
N HIS A 93 0.89 -15.69 4.79
CA HIS A 93 0.86 -14.88 3.58
C HIS A 93 -0.23 -15.43 2.65
N LEU A 94 -1.16 -14.57 2.28
CA LEU A 94 -2.23 -14.90 1.33
C LEU A 94 -1.84 -14.35 -0.05
N PHE A 95 -1.39 -15.23 -0.94
CA PHE A 95 -0.90 -14.85 -2.27
C PHE A 95 -2.04 -14.75 -3.28
N TYR A 96 -2.08 -13.64 -4.04
CA TYR A 96 -2.86 -13.61 -5.27
C TYR A 96 -2.12 -14.42 -6.34
N SER A 97 -2.60 -15.64 -6.59
CA SER A 97 -1.85 -16.67 -7.33
C SER A 97 -2.14 -16.69 -8.83
N ARG A 98 -3.09 -15.87 -9.33
CA ARG A 98 -3.48 -15.89 -10.75
C ARG A 98 -2.43 -15.33 -11.69
N SER A 99 -1.66 -14.31 -11.26
CA SER A 99 -0.59 -13.71 -12.06
C SER A 99 0.44 -12.97 -11.23
N ALA A 100 1.61 -12.77 -11.83
CA ALA A 100 2.61 -11.82 -11.36
C ALA A 100 2.40 -10.46 -12.04
N PHE A 101 2.90 -9.39 -11.42
CA PHE A 101 2.74 -8.02 -11.87
C PHE A 101 4.08 -7.27 -11.85
N SER A 102 4.23 -6.28 -12.74
CA SER A 102 5.44 -5.44 -12.81
C SER A 102 5.13 -3.95 -12.69
N HIS A 103 4.21 -3.43 -13.50
CA HIS A 103 3.82 -2.02 -13.53
C HIS A 103 2.33 -1.91 -13.19
N TYR A 104 2.03 -1.32 -12.03
CA TYR A 104 0.64 -1.28 -11.53
C TYR A 104 0.45 -0.23 -10.45
N ILE A 105 -0.81 0.10 -10.17
CA ILE A 105 -1.22 0.70 -8.90
C ILE A 105 -2.00 -0.37 -8.14
N LEU A 106 -1.54 -0.72 -6.94
CA LEU A 106 -2.26 -1.56 -5.99
C LEU A 106 -2.93 -0.65 -4.98
N ALA A 107 -4.24 -0.83 -4.77
CA ALA A 107 -4.98 -0.12 -3.74
C ALA A 107 -5.66 -1.10 -2.81
N ALA A 108 -5.62 -0.82 -1.51
CA ALA A 108 -6.30 -1.60 -0.49
C ALA A 108 -6.92 -0.70 0.57
N GLU A 109 -8.07 -1.13 1.10
CA GLU A 109 -8.68 -0.51 2.27
C GLU A 109 -8.64 -1.51 3.42
N TYR A 110 -7.93 -1.16 4.49
CA TYR A 110 -7.68 -2.03 5.63
C TYR A 110 -8.02 -1.36 6.96
N ARG A 111 -8.22 -2.18 8.00
CA ARG A 111 -8.28 -1.75 9.40
C ARG A 111 -7.80 -2.85 10.34
N PHE A 112 -7.29 -2.45 11.48
CA PHE A 112 -6.98 -3.36 12.57
C PHE A 112 -8.18 -3.48 13.50
N ILE A 113 -8.46 -4.70 13.98
CA ILE A 113 -9.56 -4.98 14.89
C ILE A 113 -9.09 -5.83 16.07
N GLY A 114 -9.81 -5.78 17.17
CA GLY A 114 -9.58 -6.66 18.32
C GLY A 114 -8.18 -6.55 18.93
N ASN A 115 -7.69 -7.67 19.44
CA ASN A 115 -6.41 -7.78 20.12
C ASN A 115 -5.50 -8.80 19.44
N GLN A 116 -4.19 -8.62 19.59
CA GLN A 116 -3.19 -9.59 19.15
C GLN A 116 -3.40 -10.93 19.85
N VAL A 117 -3.25 -12.03 19.13
CA VAL A 117 -3.27 -13.40 19.72
C VAL A 117 -2.09 -13.59 20.67
N GLY A 118 -2.26 -14.42 21.71
CA GLY A 118 -1.21 -14.75 22.65
C GLY A 118 0.05 -15.28 21.97
N GLY A 119 1.23 -14.94 22.49
CA GLY A 119 2.52 -15.36 21.94
C GLY A 119 2.96 -14.60 20.69
N GLY A 120 2.19 -13.63 20.22
CA GLY A 120 2.58 -12.74 19.13
C GLY A 120 3.72 -11.79 19.57
N PRO A 121 4.73 -11.52 18.69
CA PRO A 121 5.81 -10.60 19.03
C PRO A 121 5.28 -9.17 19.25
N GLY A 122 5.87 -8.44 20.19
CA GLY A 122 5.40 -7.09 20.54
C GLY A 122 5.44 -6.09 19.37
N TRP A 123 6.38 -6.27 18.45
CA TRP A 123 6.47 -5.43 17.24
C TRP A 123 5.33 -5.70 16.23
N ALA A 124 4.69 -6.87 16.30
CA ALA A 124 3.60 -7.28 15.42
C ALA A 124 2.20 -6.86 15.92
N VAL A 125 2.10 -6.11 17.02
CA VAL A 125 0.84 -5.49 17.44
C VAL A 125 0.39 -4.49 16.38
N ARG A 126 -0.84 -4.64 15.85
CA ARG A 126 -1.41 -3.79 14.77
C ARG A 126 -0.42 -3.63 13.62
N ASN A 127 0.09 -4.76 13.13
CA ASN A 127 1.03 -4.89 12.03
C ASN A 127 0.48 -5.87 10.99
N ASN A 128 0.59 -5.49 9.73
CA ASN A 128 0.25 -6.26 8.55
C ASN A 128 1.07 -5.70 7.38
N GLY A 129 1.03 -6.33 6.21
CA GLY A 129 1.75 -5.86 5.03
C GLY A 129 1.13 -6.29 3.72
N LEU A 130 1.36 -5.48 2.68
CA LEU A 130 1.15 -5.86 1.29
C LEU A 130 2.52 -6.20 0.71
N MET A 131 2.73 -7.46 0.36
CA MET A 131 4.00 -7.95 -0.20
C MET A 131 3.97 -7.74 -1.71
N LEU A 132 4.86 -6.88 -2.21
CA LEU A 132 4.99 -6.55 -3.63
C LEU A 132 6.17 -7.31 -4.24
N HIS A 133 6.08 -7.64 -5.51
CA HIS A 133 7.14 -8.37 -6.23
C HIS A 133 7.63 -9.62 -5.48
N SER A 134 6.69 -10.25 -4.78
CA SER A 134 6.96 -11.45 -4.00
C SER A 134 7.45 -12.59 -4.89
N GLN A 135 8.35 -13.42 -4.33
CA GLN A 135 8.66 -14.71 -4.92
C GLN A 135 7.38 -15.51 -5.22
N ALA A 136 7.44 -16.40 -6.19
CA ALA A 136 6.29 -17.27 -6.51
C ALA A 136 5.91 -18.12 -5.26
N PRO A 137 4.61 -18.23 -4.92
CA PRO A 137 4.17 -18.93 -3.72
C PRO A 137 4.66 -20.38 -3.63
N GLY A 138 4.75 -21.09 -4.76
CA GLY A 138 5.27 -22.46 -4.83
C GLY A 138 6.78 -22.59 -4.55
N THR A 139 7.51 -21.49 -4.46
CA THR A 139 8.95 -21.50 -4.10
C THR A 139 9.21 -21.26 -2.62
N MET A 140 8.19 -20.91 -1.85
CA MET A 140 8.33 -20.77 -0.40
C MET A 140 8.52 -22.13 0.26
N GLN A 141 9.56 -22.22 1.08
CA GLN A 141 9.84 -23.44 1.82
C GLN A 141 8.84 -23.64 2.97
N LEU A 142 8.71 -24.87 3.47
CA LEU A 142 7.76 -25.21 4.53
C LEU A 142 7.90 -24.31 5.76
N ALA A 143 9.14 -24.11 6.23
CA ALA A 143 9.47 -23.33 7.42
C ALA A 143 9.90 -21.89 7.12
N GLN A 144 9.76 -21.43 5.88
CA GLN A 144 10.09 -20.04 5.53
C GLN A 144 9.11 -19.10 6.21
N ASP A 145 9.64 -18.04 6.84
CA ASP A 145 8.86 -17.05 7.58
C ASP A 145 8.21 -16.02 6.65
N PHE A 146 8.99 -15.27 5.88
CA PHE A 146 8.52 -14.23 4.98
C PHE A 146 8.88 -14.55 3.53
N PRO A 147 8.08 -14.14 2.54
CA PRO A 147 8.49 -14.21 1.15
C PRO A 147 9.59 -13.18 0.86
N ILE A 148 10.50 -13.51 -0.05
CA ILE A 148 11.41 -12.52 -0.63
C ILE A 148 10.55 -11.53 -1.40
N SER A 149 10.47 -10.27 -0.93
CA SER A 149 9.51 -9.28 -1.43
C SER A 149 9.86 -7.86 -0.97
N ILE A 150 9.16 -6.87 -1.50
CA ILE A 150 9.06 -5.54 -0.92
C ILE A 150 7.76 -5.47 -0.13
N GLU A 151 7.82 -5.13 1.14
CA GLU A 151 6.64 -5.01 1.99
C GLU A 151 6.21 -3.54 2.11
N VAL A 152 4.96 -3.26 1.80
CA VAL A 152 4.27 -2.04 2.23
C VAL A 152 3.75 -2.31 3.63
N GLN A 153 4.49 -1.93 4.63
CA GLN A 153 4.15 -2.22 6.02
C GLN A 153 2.98 -1.34 6.48
N LEU A 154 1.91 -1.99 6.88
CA LEU A 154 0.69 -1.38 7.42
C LEU A 154 0.74 -1.43 8.93
N LEU A 155 0.78 -0.25 9.59
CA LEU A 155 0.81 -0.17 11.04
C LEU A 155 -0.38 0.63 11.57
N GLY A 156 -0.93 0.18 12.69
CA GLY A 156 -1.80 0.97 13.54
C GLY A 156 -1.00 1.60 14.68
N GLY A 157 -1.44 2.77 15.17
CA GLY A 157 -0.86 3.38 16.35
C GLY A 157 -0.95 2.41 17.53
N ALA A 158 0.20 2.02 18.06
CA ALA A 158 0.30 1.26 19.28
C ALA A 158 0.22 2.18 20.51
N PRO A 159 0.09 1.64 21.73
CA PRO A 159 0.09 2.46 22.93
C PRO A 159 1.30 3.40 23.04
N ALA A 160 2.47 3.01 22.52
CA ALA A 160 3.68 3.83 22.34
C ALA A 160 4.80 2.99 21.71
N PRO A 161 5.73 3.59 20.93
CA PRO A 161 5.70 4.94 20.35
C PRO A 161 4.69 5.06 19.19
N ASP A 162 4.47 6.29 18.74
CA ASP A 162 3.70 6.55 17.52
C ASP A 162 4.38 5.91 16.31
N ARG A 163 3.57 5.25 15.46
CA ARG A 163 4.05 4.55 14.27
C ARG A 163 3.28 5.02 13.05
N THR A 164 4.01 5.43 12.02
CA THR A 164 3.46 5.74 10.70
C THR A 164 3.07 4.45 9.99
N THR A 165 2.18 4.54 9.01
CA THR A 165 1.77 3.42 8.15
C THR A 165 2.26 3.61 6.72
N ALA A 166 2.09 2.61 5.85
CA ALA A 166 2.66 2.58 4.51
C ALA A 166 4.18 2.82 4.51
N ASN A 167 4.87 2.28 5.50
CA ASN A 167 6.33 2.20 5.54
C ASN A 167 6.81 1.23 4.47
N VAL A 168 8.11 1.13 4.24
CA VAL A 168 8.69 0.05 3.43
C VAL A 168 9.56 -0.83 4.30
N CYS A 169 9.37 -2.16 4.22
CA CYS A 169 10.31 -3.15 4.72
C CYS A 169 10.77 -4.07 3.59
N THR A 170 11.93 -4.68 3.75
CA THR A 170 12.65 -5.37 2.68
C THR A 170 13.04 -6.79 3.08
N PRO A 171 12.06 -7.71 3.29
CA PRO A 171 12.38 -9.11 3.57
C PRO A 171 13.06 -9.76 2.36
N GLY A 172 14.36 -10.09 2.49
CA GLY A 172 15.18 -10.69 1.43
C GLY A 172 15.41 -9.81 0.21
N THR A 173 15.24 -8.50 0.34
CA THR A 173 15.39 -7.52 -0.75
C THR A 173 16.13 -6.28 -0.28
N GLU A 174 16.45 -5.39 -1.22
CA GLU A 174 17.08 -4.10 -0.97
C GLU A 174 16.49 -3.04 -1.88
N ILE A 175 16.51 -1.79 -1.43
CA ILE A 175 16.02 -0.63 -2.16
C ILE A 175 17.02 0.52 -2.12
N SER A 176 16.89 1.48 -3.03
CA SER A 176 17.62 2.75 -2.93
C SER A 176 16.68 3.92 -2.66
N MET A 177 17.16 4.90 -1.89
CA MET A 177 16.50 6.19 -1.67
C MET A 177 17.53 7.30 -1.87
N ASN A 178 17.14 8.35 -2.59
CA ASN A 178 18.02 9.49 -2.88
C ASN A 178 19.38 9.08 -3.50
N GLY A 179 19.37 8.04 -4.34
CA GLY A 179 20.58 7.55 -5.03
C GLY A 179 21.51 6.67 -4.17
N ALA A 180 21.11 6.29 -2.97
CA ALA A 180 21.91 5.43 -2.09
C ALA A 180 21.10 4.21 -1.63
N MET A 181 21.77 3.05 -1.49
CA MET A 181 21.17 1.85 -0.94
C MET A 181 20.79 2.05 0.53
N VAL A 182 19.56 1.66 0.87
CA VAL A 182 19.07 1.71 2.25
C VAL A 182 19.59 0.50 3.02
N ARG A 183 20.21 0.75 4.18
CA ARG A 183 20.80 -0.32 5.00
C ARG A 183 19.85 -0.90 6.05
N GLY A 184 18.79 -0.19 6.40
CA GLY A 184 17.79 -0.63 7.38
C GLY A 184 16.76 -1.56 6.74
N HIS A 185 16.30 -2.57 7.49
CA HIS A 185 15.23 -3.45 7.03
C HIS A 185 13.92 -2.69 6.77
N CYS A 186 13.57 -1.72 7.61
CA CYS A 186 12.39 -0.89 7.43
C CYS A 186 12.73 0.59 7.42
N THR A 187 11.97 1.36 6.62
CA THR A 187 12.03 2.83 6.54
C THR A 187 10.63 3.40 6.70
N ASN A 188 10.49 4.33 7.64
CA ASN A 188 9.21 4.96 7.93
C ASN A 188 8.78 5.91 6.81
N SER A 189 7.48 5.94 6.57
CA SER A 189 6.82 6.91 5.72
C SER A 189 6.59 8.25 6.45
N ALA A 190 6.07 9.23 5.73
CA ALA A 190 5.62 10.51 6.30
C ALA A 190 4.09 10.52 6.56
N SER A 191 3.45 9.36 6.72
CA SER A 191 2.01 9.29 7.01
C SER A 191 1.69 9.78 8.41
N GLN A 192 0.43 10.11 8.65
CA GLN A 192 -0.08 10.26 10.01
C GLN A 192 -0.18 8.90 10.72
N VAL A 193 -0.46 8.94 12.02
CA VAL A 193 -0.68 7.77 12.88
C VAL A 193 -2.18 7.48 12.98
N TYR A 194 -2.59 6.27 12.65
CA TYR A 194 -3.97 5.79 12.76
C TYR A 194 -4.12 4.94 14.03
N ARG A 195 -4.95 5.36 14.98
CA ARG A 195 -5.02 4.75 16.32
C ARG A 195 -6.27 3.92 16.57
N GLY A 196 -7.32 4.17 15.83
CA GLY A 196 -8.61 3.50 15.96
C GLY A 196 -8.76 2.28 15.05
N ASP A 197 -10.00 1.88 14.84
CA ASP A 197 -10.41 0.83 13.92
C ASP A 197 -10.98 1.42 12.63
N GLU A 198 -10.53 2.64 12.29
CA GLU A 198 -10.90 3.33 11.07
C GLU A 198 -10.34 2.62 9.83
N TRP A 199 -11.11 2.67 8.75
CA TRP A 199 -10.65 2.20 7.46
C TRP A 199 -9.61 3.17 6.87
N VAL A 200 -8.46 2.63 6.50
CA VAL A 200 -7.35 3.38 5.87
C VAL A 200 -7.18 2.90 4.44
N ARG A 201 -7.16 3.83 3.49
CA ARG A 201 -6.85 3.53 2.10
C ARG A 201 -5.36 3.77 1.83
N VAL A 202 -4.68 2.70 1.44
CA VAL A 202 -3.30 2.73 0.94
C VAL A 202 -3.30 2.49 -0.57
N GLU A 203 -2.49 3.25 -1.28
CA GLU A 203 -2.21 3.05 -2.70
C GLU A 203 -0.71 2.97 -2.92
N VAL A 204 -0.28 2.05 -3.78
CA VAL A 204 1.12 1.85 -4.13
C VAL A 204 1.26 1.81 -5.63
N GLU A 205 1.91 2.81 -6.19
CA GLU A 205 2.25 2.88 -7.61
C GLU A 205 3.64 2.29 -7.82
N VAL A 206 3.73 1.27 -8.67
CA VAL A 206 4.93 0.47 -8.94
C VAL A 206 5.28 0.54 -10.42
N HIS A 207 6.52 0.92 -10.72
CA HIS A 207 7.08 0.95 -12.07
C HIS A 207 8.25 -0.05 -12.13
N GLY A 208 7.95 -1.34 -12.29
CA GLY A 208 8.94 -2.40 -12.29
C GLY A 208 9.83 -2.36 -11.07
N GLY A 209 11.15 -2.48 -11.27
CA GLY A 209 12.15 -2.31 -10.21
C GLY A 209 12.69 -0.88 -10.07
N GLU A 210 12.17 0.07 -10.83
CA GLU A 210 12.78 1.40 -10.94
C GLU A 210 12.26 2.39 -9.90
N ARG A 211 10.94 2.36 -9.64
CA ARG A 211 10.28 3.34 -8.77
C ARG A 211 9.04 2.78 -8.11
N VAL A 212 8.92 3.05 -6.82
CA VAL A 212 7.70 2.79 -6.04
C VAL A 212 7.30 4.06 -5.29
N THR A 213 6.00 4.34 -5.26
CA THR A 213 5.43 5.47 -4.54
C THR A 213 4.26 5.00 -3.68
N HIS A 214 4.34 5.23 -2.38
CA HIS A 214 3.23 4.96 -1.45
C HIS A 214 2.41 6.21 -1.22
N ARG A 215 1.08 6.03 -1.18
CA ARG A 215 0.12 7.08 -0.85
C ARG A 215 -0.85 6.59 0.22
N ILE A 216 -1.24 7.50 1.09
CA ILE A 216 -2.35 7.32 2.02
C ILE A 216 -3.37 8.39 1.71
N ASP A 217 -4.62 8.00 1.49
CA ASP A 217 -5.72 8.89 1.11
C ASP A 217 -5.34 9.85 -0.02
N GLY A 218 -4.57 9.35 -0.99
CA GLY A 218 -4.08 10.09 -2.15
C GLY A 218 -2.81 10.93 -1.90
N ALA A 219 -2.42 11.21 -0.67
CA ALA A 219 -1.18 11.95 -0.37
C ALA A 219 0.05 11.05 -0.47
N THR A 220 1.09 11.47 -1.18
CA THR A 220 2.37 10.74 -1.23
C THR A 220 3.06 10.79 0.12
N VAL A 221 3.39 9.60 0.67
CA VAL A 221 4.03 9.47 1.99
C VAL A 221 5.42 8.82 1.94
N LEU A 222 5.75 8.12 0.83
CA LEU A 222 7.07 7.50 0.65
C LEU A 222 7.39 7.30 -0.83
N LYS A 223 8.69 7.40 -1.20
CA LYS A 223 9.21 7.08 -2.54
C LYS A 223 10.56 6.40 -2.43
N TYR A 224 10.78 5.38 -3.25
CA TYR A 224 12.05 4.66 -3.37
C TYR A 224 12.16 4.00 -4.75
N GLY A 225 13.31 3.40 -5.05
CA GLY A 225 13.54 2.69 -6.31
C GLY A 225 14.73 1.75 -6.26
N THR A 226 15.17 1.32 -7.43
CA THR A 226 16.28 0.36 -7.60
C THR A 226 16.07 -0.87 -6.73
N LEU A 227 15.02 -1.62 -7.04
CA LEU A 227 14.67 -2.81 -6.27
C LEU A 227 15.56 -3.99 -6.69
N GLN A 228 16.13 -4.68 -5.73
CA GLN A 228 16.89 -5.91 -5.97
C GLN A 228 16.69 -6.94 -4.86
N VAL A 229 16.97 -8.19 -5.18
CA VAL A 229 17.08 -9.26 -4.19
C VAL A 229 18.34 -9.01 -3.37
N GLY A 230 18.29 -9.18 -2.04
CA GLY A 230 19.44 -8.93 -1.17
C GLY A 230 19.05 -8.85 0.30
N GLY A 231 19.97 -8.39 1.14
CA GLY A 231 19.68 -8.17 2.56
C GLY A 231 19.28 -9.41 3.34
N GLY A 232 18.63 -9.19 4.48
CA GLY A 232 18.22 -10.20 5.46
C GLY A 232 16.72 -10.21 5.71
N ALA A 233 16.35 -10.39 6.97
CA ALA A 233 14.96 -10.40 7.47
C ALA A 233 14.04 -11.44 6.77
N VAL A 234 14.64 -12.54 6.34
CA VAL A 234 13.95 -13.74 5.84
C VAL A 234 14.78 -14.96 6.26
N THR A 235 14.13 -16.01 6.71
CA THR A 235 14.78 -17.26 7.15
C THR A 235 14.22 -18.47 6.42
N ASN A 236 14.98 -19.57 6.40
CA ASN A 236 14.57 -20.85 5.82
C ASN A 236 14.16 -20.78 4.34
N PHE A 237 14.67 -19.83 3.58
CA PHE A 237 14.40 -19.66 2.16
C PHE A 237 15.22 -20.67 1.30
N ASP A 238 14.80 -20.88 0.05
CA ASP A 238 15.58 -21.63 -0.93
C ASP A 238 16.70 -20.70 -1.51
N PRO A 239 17.99 -21.05 -1.33
CA PRO A 239 19.08 -20.24 -1.88
C PRO A 239 19.07 -20.08 -3.40
N ARG A 240 18.37 -20.98 -4.12
CA ARG A 240 18.20 -20.86 -5.57
C ARG A 240 17.25 -19.73 -5.97
N VAL A 241 16.35 -19.36 -5.06
CA VAL A 241 15.39 -18.26 -5.25
C VAL A 241 16.00 -16.92 -4.81
N LYS A 242 16.70 -16.89 -3.68
CA LYS A 242 17.36 -15.68 -3.15
C LYS A 242 18.73 -15.49 -3.81
N ARG A 243 18.76 -14.78 -4.93
CA ARG A 243 20.00 -14.44 -5.66
C ARG A 243 20.34 -12.98 -5.42
N ASP A 244 21.16 -12.70 -4.43
CA ASP A 244 21.52 -11.35 -4.04
C ASP A 244 22.12 -10.55 -5.21
N GLY A 245 21.69 -9.30 -5.37
CA GLY A 245 22.02 -8.41 -6.47
C GLY A 245 21.19 -8.61 -7.74
N ALA A 246 20.33 -9.63 -7.82
CA ALA A 246 19.42 -9.77 -8.96
C ALA A 246 18.38 -8.64 -8.97
N PRO A 247 18.14 -7.97 -10.13
CA PRO A 247 17.06 -6.97 -10.23
C PRO A 247 15.70 -7.58 -9.88
N LEU A 248 14.92 -6.84 -9.11
CA LEU A 248 13.55 -7.23 -8.73
C LEU A 248 12.56 -6.37 -9.52
N THR A 249 12.12 -6.83 -10.68
CA THR A 249 11.32 -6.04 -11.62
C THR A 249 9.85 -6.43 -11.69
N GLY A 250 9.46 -7.48 -10.97
CA GLY A 250 8.08 -7.99 -10.93
C GLY A 250 7.97 -9.19 -10.01
N GLY A 251 6.75 -9.61 -9.74
CA GLY A 251 6.46 -10.77 -8.91
C GLY A 251 5.02 -10.82 -8.46
N TYR A 252 4.74 -11.67 -7.49
CA TYR A 252 3.40 -11.88 -6.96
C TYR A 252 3.06 -10.81 -5.91
N ILE A 253 1.77 -10.72 -5.60
CA ILE A 253 1.25 -9.88 -4.51
C ILE A 253 0.74 -10.82 -3.41
N ALA A 254 1.04 -10.49 -2.15
CA ALA A 254 0.45 -11.18 -1.01
C ALA A 254 0.03 -10.22 0.09
N ILE A 255 -0.92 -10.66 0.91
CA ILE A 255 -1.31 -10.01 2.16
C ILE A 255 -0.66 -10.79 3.30
N GLN A 256 -0.08 -10.09 4.24
CA GLN A 256 0.59 -10.68 5.39
C GLN A 256 -0.38 -10.98 6.53
N GLY A 257 0.01 -11.89 7.42
CA GLY A 257 -0.61 -12.17 8.71
C GLY A 257 0.46 -12.35 9.79
N GLU A 258 0.48 -11.45 10.79
CA GLU A 258 1.53 -11.35 11.80
C GLU A 258 1.00 -11.34 13.24
N SER A 259 -0.04 -12.08 13.53
CA SER A 259 -0.62 -12.24 14.88
C SER A 259 -1.67 -11.21 15.32
N HIS A 260 -1.85 -10.08 14.63
CA HIS A 260 -2.92 -9.12 14.95
C HIS A 260 -4.04 -9.19 13.92
N PRO A 261 -5.31 -9.34 14.33
CA PRO A 261 -6.42 -9.41 13.39
C PRO A 261 -6.54 -8.13 12.54
N THR A 262 -6.71 -8.34 11.24
CA THR A 262 -6.78 -7.26 10.25
C THR A 262 -7.90 -7.57 9.27
N GLU A 263 -8.60 -6.56 8.82
CA GLU A 263 -9.65 -6.66 7.81
C GLU A 263 -9.30 -5.86 6.56
N PHE A 264 -9.69 -6.40 5.40
CA PHE A 264 -9.61 -5.75 4.10
C PHE A 264 -10.98 -5.80 3.43
N ARG A 265 -11.56 -4.65 3.10
CA ARG A 265 -12.85 -4.59 2.40
C ARG A 265 -12.70 -4.34 0.90
N LYS A 266 -11.52 -3.92 0.44
CA LYS A 266 -11.22 -3.66 -0.96
C LYS A 266 -9.75 -3.94 -1.24
N ILE A 267 -9.48 -4.68 -2.31
CA ILE A 267 -8.13 -4.89 -2.85
C ILE A 267 -8.27 -4.88 -4.37
N GLU A 268 -7.72 -3.86 -5.00
CA GLU A 268 -7.86 -3.64 -6.44
C GLU A 268 -6.53 -3.24 -7.07
N LEU A 269 -6.35 -3.54 -8.34
CA LEU A 269 -5.14 -3.26 -9.08
C LEU A 269 -5.46 -2.61 -10.43
N LEU A 270 -4.77 -1.53 -10.74
CA LEU A 270 -4.77 -0.92 -12.07
C LEU A 270 -3.46 -1.27 -12.77
N HIS A 271 -3.54 -1.94 -13.92
CA HIS A 271 -2.36 -2.19 -14.74
C HIS A 271 -1.83 -0.86 -15.31
N LEU A 272 -0.50 -0.70 -15.27
CA LEU A 272 0.19 0.40 -15.92
C LEU A 272 0.98 -0.06 -17.17
N SER A 273 0.93 -1.38 -17.48
CA SER A 273 1.44 -1.94 -18.74
C SER A 273 0.28 -2.19 -19.69
N GLY A 274 0.42 -1.77 -20.95
CA GLY A 274 -0.62 -1.99 -21.94
C GLY A 274 -0.30 -1.38 -23.29
N CYS A 275 -1.32 -1.36 -24.17
CA CYS A 275 -1.19 -0.75 -25.50
C CYS A 275 -0.99 0.75 -25.41
N MET A 276 0.15 1.23 -25.91
CA MET A 276 0.48 2.66 -25.95
C MET A 276 0.29 3.26 -27.35
N ASP A 277 -0.40 2.59 -28.27
CA ASP A 277 -0.80 3.13 -29.56
C ASP A 277 -2.12 3.92 -29.42
N PRO A 278 -2.13 5.25 -29.61
CA PRO A 278 -3.34 6.06 -29.47
C PRO A 278 -4.46 5.71 -30.49
N ALA A 279 -4.14 4.98 -31.57
CA ALA A 279 -5.12 4.53 -32.55
C ALA A 279 -5.86 3.24 -32.09
N SER A 280 -5.35 2.53 -31.11
CA SER A 280 -5.97 1.31 -30.57
C SER A 280 -7.10 1.64 -29.59
N ALA A 281 -8.19 0.87 -29.65
CA ALA A 281 -9.27 0.95 -28.65
C ALA A 281 -8.80 0.51 -27.23
N ALA A 282 -7.70 -0.23 -27.14
CA ALA A 282 -7.09 -0.67 -25.89
C ALA A 282 -6.12 0.35 -25.28
N TYR A 283 -5.86 1.47 -25.97
CA TYR A 283 -5.01 2.55 -25.46
C TYR A 283 -5.57 3.14 -24.16
N ARG A 284 -4.66 3.40 -23.22
CA ARG A 284 -4.97 4.17 -22.00
C ARG A 284 -3.85 5.20 -21.76
N PRO A 285 -4.16 6.46 -21.47
CA PRO A 285 -3.16 7.51 -21.30
C PRO A 285 -2.29 7.33 -20.04
N TYR A 286 -2.71 6.48 -19.12
CA TYR A 286 -1.97 6.18 -17.89
C TYR A 286 -0.98 5.01 -18.02
N PHE A 287 -0.92 4.30 -19.16
CA PHE A 287 0.09 3.29 -19.37
C PHE A 287 1.49 3.90 -19.45
N VAL A 288 2.43 3.31 -18.76
CA VAL A 288 3.83 3.75 -18.69
C VAL A 288 4.81 2.69 -19.18
N ASP A 289 4.34 1.45 -19.32
CA ASP A 289 5.10 0.32 -19.84
C ASP A 289 4.37 -0.27 -21.05
N ARG A 290 5.11 -0.40 -22.16
CA ARG A 290 4.53 -0.78 -23.46
C ARG A 290 4.38 -2.29 -23.56
N ASP A 291 3.15 -2.74 -23.79
CA ASP A 291 2.82 -4.13 -24.13
C ASP A 291 1.97 -4.17 -25.41
N ASP A 292 2.65 -4.31 -26.55
CA ASP A 292 1.99 -4.32 -27.87
C ASP A 292 1.09 -5.55 -28.09
N SER A 293 1.26 -6.62 -27.30
CA SER A 293 0.38 -7.80 -27.35
C SER A 293 -1.05 -7.48 -26.91
N ARG A 294 -1.24 -6.36 -26.21
CA ARG A 294 -2.53 -5.86 -25.73
C ARG A 294 -3.16 -4.82 -26.66
N CYS A 295 -2.57 -4.54 -27.83
CA CYS A 295 -3.15 -3.57 -28.78
C CYS A 295 -4.34 -4.13 -29.58
N GLY A 296 -4.59 -5.42 -29.55
CA GLY A 296 -5.76 -6.22 -29.97
C GLY A 296 -6.23 -6.01 -31.38
#